data_77cb34d50510cbae095358f2a242ed38
#
_entry.id   77cb34d50510cbae095358f2a242ed38
#
_cell.length_a   1.000
_cell.length_b   1.000
_cell.length_c   1.000
_cell.angle_alpha   90.00
_cell.angle_beta   90.00
_cell.angle_gamma   90.00
#
_symmetry.space_group_name_H-M   'P 1'
#
loop_
_entity.id
_entity.type
_entity.pdbx_description
1 polymer ?
#
loop_
_entity_poly.entity_id
_entity_poly.type
_entity_poly.pdbx_seq_one_letter_code
_entity_poly.pdbx_strand_id
1 'polypeptide(L)'
;MLPVSRPEVTRRRSSGEDAARYIQRLIFDRELRPGDRVPQDEIARALGISRIPVREALIALEAGGWVTIELNRGAFVNTLDEPAVRDHYELYGLVYGLAAERAVRRGASGLDEELGKLVYALRRTDDPREFSRLVIAFHGAVIAAARSNRIAMVLRALTGLVPGNFFELVPAAMEVQRRGSAAVARAVKKGDAVQAAEAYRRMMRRQADNVVALFRQRGVLQHRPRGGQSSHGSKSPSKTSLPSRTRP
;
A
#
# COMPACT_ATOMS: atom_id res chain seq x y z
N MET A 1 -40.71 17.61 -6.91
CA MET A 1 -39.89 16.39 -6.89
C MET A 1 -39.09 16.41 -8.20
N LEU A 2 -37.85 16.89 -8.18
CA LEU A 2 -37.00 17.02 -9.37
C LEU A 2 -36.31 15.66 -9.65
N PRO A 3 -36.29 15.17 -10.90
CA PRO A 3 -35.57 13.94 -11.23
C PRO A 3 -34.06 14.23 -11.20
N VAL A 4 -33.38 13.65 -10.24
CA VAL A 4 -31.90 13.69 -10.19
C VAL A 4 -31.38 12.65 -11.18
N SER A 5 -31.09 13.08 -12.39
CA SER A 5 -30.27 12.29 -13.32
C SER A 5 -28.91 12.11 -12.69
N ARG A 6 -28.53 10.87 -12.37
CA ARG A 6 -27.17 10.54 -11.94
C ARG A 6 -26.24 10.78 -13.14
N PRO A 7 -25.29 11.72 -13.10
CA PRO A 7 -24.27 11.78 -14.12
C PRO A 7 -23.45 10.49 -14.08
N GLU A 8 -23.21 9.88 -15.22
CA GLU A 8 -22.16 8.88 -15.39
C GLU A 8 -20.83 9.50 -14.94
N VAL A 9 -20.40 9.13 -13.74
CA VAL A 9 -19.12 9.56 -13.19
C VAL A 9 -18.04 8.74 -13.90
N THR A 10 -17.63 9.21 -15.06
CA THR A 10 -16.29 8.90 -15.58
C THR A 10 -15.33 9.37 -14.48
N ARG A 11 -14.74 8.44 -13.76
CA ARG A 11 -13.84 8.70 -12.62
C ARG A 11 -12.63 9.47 -13.12
N ARG A 12 -12.74 10.80 -13.26
CA ARG A 12 -11.59 11.69 -13.38
C ARG A 12 -10.74 11.42 -12.16
N ARG A 13 -9.47 11.04 -12.38
CA ARG A 13 -8.51 10.89 -11.29
C ARG A 13 -8.53 12.16 -10.45
N SER A 14 -8.59 12.04 -9.14
CA SER A 14 -8.56 13.22 -8.28
C SER A 14 -7.18 13.85 -8.34
N SER A 15 -7.12 15.19 -8.24
CA SER A 15 -5.83 15.91 -8.18
C SER A 15 -4.95 15.40 -7.02
N GLY A 16 -5.57 14.85 -5.96
CA GLY A 16 -4.86 14.20 -4.85
C GLY A 16 -4.16 12.90 -5.25
N GLU A 17 -4.80 12.06 -6.09
CA GLU A 17 -4.16 10.83 -6.60
C GLU A 17 -2.98 11.16 -7.53
N ASP A 18 -3.09 12.23 -8.32
CA ASP A 18 -1.99 12.70 -9.18
C ASP A 18 -0.82 13.23 -8.35
N ALA A 19 -1.12 13.98 -7.28
CA ALA A 19 -0.11 14.49 -6.35
C ALA A 19 0.59 13.35 -5.60
N ALA A 20 -0.15 12.33 -5.14
CA ALA A 20 0.45 11.17 -4.47
C ALA A 20 1.42 10.42 -5.40
N ARG A 21 1.04 10.17 -6.65
CA ARG A 21 1.93 9.55 -7.64
C ARG A 21 3.16 10.39 -7.95
N TYR A 22 3.00 11.70 -8.01
CA TYR A 22 4.11 12.61 -8.25
C TYR A 22 5.13 12.53 -7.10
N ILE A 23 4.67 12.61 -5.85
CA ILE A 23 5.51 12.49 -4.66
C ILE A 23 6.21 11.13 -4.61
N GLN A 24 5.48 10.02 -4.85
CA GLN A 24 6.08 8.68 -4.92
C GLN A 24 7.19 8.62 -5.97
N ARG A 25 6.97 9.21 -7.15
CA ARG A 25 8.00 9.27 -8.19
C ARG A 25 9.25 10.00 -7.71
N LEU A 26 9.10 11.18 -7.08
CA LEU A 26 10.24 11.93 -6.52
C LEU A 26 11.04 11.08 -5.51
N ILE A 27 10.37 10.27 -4.69
CA ILE A 27 11.02 9.35 -3.76
C ILE A 27 11.73 8.21 -4.52
N PHE A 28 11.07 7.61 -5.52
CA PHE A 28 11.65 6.54 -6.33
C PHE A 28 12.86 7.00 -7.16
N ASP A 29 12.82 8.23 -7.66
CA ASP A 29 13.89 8.83 -8.45
C ASP A 29 14.98 9.45 -7.54
N ARG A 30 14.83 9.33 -6.20
CA ARG A 30 15.74 9.85 -5.17
C ARG A 30 15.90 11.38 -5.18
N GLU A 31 14.96 12.08 -5.77
CA GLU A 31 14.85 13.54 -5.67
C GLU A 31 14.40 13.94 -4.26
N LEU A 32 13.56 13.11 -3.61
CA LEU A 32 13.27 13.16 -2.18
C LEU A 32 13.86 11.93 -1.50
N ARG A 33 14.67 12.14 -0.47
CA ARG A 33 15.35 11.09 0.30
C ARG A 33 14.68 10.88 1.64
N PRO A 34 14.85 9.70 2.29
CA PRO A 34 14.40 9.49 3.65
C PRO A 34 14.89 10.60 4.59
N GLY A 35 13.97 11.17 5.38
CA GLY A 35 14.20 12.30 6.25
C GLY A 35 13.98 13.67 5.61
N ASP A 36 13.89 13.77 4.29
CA ASP A 36 13.63 15.05 3.63
C ASP A 36 12.20 15.51 3.90
N ARG A 37 12.05 16.81 4.06
CA ARG A 37 10.73 17.44 4.17
C ARG A 37 10.10 17.51 2.77
N VAL A 38 8.84 17.07 2.66
CA VAL A 38 8.10 17.13 1.38
C VAL A 38 7.72 18.59 1.07
N PRO A 39 8.20 19.17 -0.06
CA PRO A 39 8.00 20.58 -0.40
C PRO A 39 6.62 20.83 -1.02
N GLN A 40 5.58 20.91 -0.18
CA GLN A 40 4.17 20.97 -0.61
C GLN A 40 3.88 22.10 -1.60
N ASP A 41 4.51 23.28 -1.41
CA ASP A 41 4.28 24.44 -2.27
C ASP A 41 4.90 24.30 -3.67
N GLU A 42 6.07 23.66 -3.73
CA GLU A 42 6.73 23.38 -5.00
C GLU A 42 5.97 22.31 -5.78
N ILE A 43 5.48 21.28 -5.09
CA ILE A 43 4.65 20.23 -5.69
C ILE A 43 3.33 20.81 -6.22
N ALA A 44 2.66 21.66 -5.45
CA ALA A 44 1.43 22.33 -5.88
C ALA A 44 1.67 23.16 -7.15
N ARG A 45 2.75 23.95 -7.18
CA ARG A 45 3.15 24.73 -8.36
C ARG A 45 3.51 23.84 -9.55
N ALA A 46 4.28 22.79 -9.35
CA ALA A 46 4.69 21.88 -10.44
C ALA A 46 3.51 21.16 -11.10
N LEU A 47 2.45 20.89 -10.33
CA LEU A 47 1.25 20.22 -10.83
C LEU A 47 0.13 21.18 -11.25
N GLY A 48 0.28 22.49 -11.03
CA GLY A 48 -0.77 23.47 -11.32
C GLY A 48 -2.03 23.30 -10.46
N ILE A 49 -1.90 22.84 -9.22
CA ILE A 49 -3.00 22.56 -8.28
C ILE A 49 -2.86 23.39 -7.00
N SER A 50 -3.92 23.44 -6.18
CA SER A 50 -3.85 24.06 -4.85
C SER A 50 -3.14 23.14 -3.84
N ARG A 51 -2.87 23.65 -2.63
CA ARG A 51 -2.28 22.88 -1.53
C ARG A 51 -3.21 21.79 -0.97
N ILE A 52 -4.53 21.95 -1.14
CA ILE A 52 -5.51 20.99 -0.59
C ILE A 52 -5.29 19.58 -1.13
N PRO A 53 -5.30 19.32 -2.46
CA PRO A 53 -5.03 17.99 -3.01
C PRO A 53 -3.63 17.47 -2.67
N VAL A 54 -2.62 18.33 -2.46
CA VAL A 54 -1.30 17.88 -1.99
C VAL A 54 -1.39 17.35 -0.55
N ARG A 55 -2.16 18.00 0.33
CA ARG A 55 -2.39 17.51 1.69
C ARG A 55 -3.17 16.20 1.71
N GLU A 56 -4.20 16.06 0.88
CA GLU A 56 -4.92 14.78 0.69
C GLU A 56 -3.99 13.67 0.24
N ALA A 57 -3.08 13.98 -0.71
CA ALA A 57 -2.05 13.06 -1.15
C ALA A 57 -1.12 12.62 -0.01
N LEU A 58 -0.69 13.55 0.84
CA LEU A 58 0.17 13.24 1.99
C LEU A 58 -0.52 12.33 3.00
N ILE A 59 -1.81 12.55 3.28
CA ILE A 59 -2.59 11.65 4.16
C ILE A 59 -2.64 10.23 3.58
N ALA A 60 -2.86 10.11 2.26
CA ALA A 60 -2.85 8.81 1.60
C ALA A 60 -1.46 8.15 1.62
N LEU A 61 -0.40 8.94 1.45
CA LEU A 61 0.98 8.47 1.49
C LEU A 61 1.43 8.10 2.91
N GLU A 62 0.93 8.78 3.93
CA GLU A 62 1.18 8.42 5.34
C GLU A 62 0.53 7.08 5.68
N ALA A 63 -0.72 6.85 5.25
CA ALA A 63 -1.37 5.55 5.39
C ALA A 63 -0.61 4.42 4.66
N GLY A 64 0.07 4.74 3.54
CA GLY A 64 0.95 3.83 2.80
C GLY A 64 2.37 3.70 3.38
N GLY A 65 2.70 4.42 4.46
CA GLY A 65 4.02 4.37 5.10
C GLY A 65 5.14 5.14 4.38
N TRP A 66 4.82 5.92 3.35
CA TRP A 66 5.81 6.68 2.57
C TRP A 66 6.33 7.92 3.26
N VAL A 67 5.46 8.56 4.04
CA VAL A 67 5.77 9.79 4.76
C VAL A 67 5.20 9.71 6.17
N THR A 68 5.70 10.56 7.05
CA THR A 68 5.10 10.86 8.37
C THR A 68 4.71 12.33 8.39
N ILE A 69 3.48 12.63 8.81
CA ILE A 69 3.00 14.00 8.98
C ILE A 69 3.23 14.42 10.43
N GLU A 70 4.13 15.38 10.63
CA GLU A 70 4.40 15.94 11.96
C GLU A 70 3.61 17.24 12.14
N LEU A 71 2.90 17.35 13.27
CA LEU A 71 2.10 18.54 13.60
C LEU A 71 2.98 19.79 13.59
N ASN A 72 2.57 20.84 12.87
CA ASN A 72 3.27 22.12 12.70
C ASN A 72 4.67 22.07 12.08
N ARG A 73 5.17 20.88 11.68
CA ARG A 73 6.50 20.73 11.05
C ARG A 73 6.42 20.33 9.57
N GLY A 74 5.33 19.71 9.17
CA GLY A 74 5.10 19.28 7.80
C GLY A 74 5.15 17.76 7.63
N ALA A 75 5.35 17.30 6.40
CA ALA A 75 5.49 15.88 6.09
C ALA A 75 6.95 15.56 5.76
N PHE A 76 7.43 14.41 6.21
CA PHE A 76 8.80 13.93 6.02
C PHE A 76 8.78 12.55 5.38
N VAL A 77 9.70 12.29 4.46
CA VAL A 77 9.85 10.98 3.80
C VAL A 77 10.34 9.95 4.80
N ASN A 78 9.64 8.82 4.87
CA ASN A 78 9.99 7.72 5.75
C ASN A 78 11.17 6.90 5.22
N THR A 79 11.88 6.27 6.15
CA THR A 79 12.81 5.20 5.85
C THR A 79 12.01 3.91 5.62
N LEU A 80 12.16 3.30 4.45
CA LEU A 80 11.65 1.96 4.20
C LEU A 80 12.78 0.95 4.36
N ASP A 81 12.53 -0.11 5.11
CA ASP A 81 13.42 -1.27 5.20
C ASP A 81 12.73 -2.53 4.65
N GLU A 82 13.52 -3.56 4.39
CA GLU A 82 12.99 -4.81 3.85
C GLU A 82 11.97 -5.49 4.77
N PRO A 83 12.20 -5.58 6.11
CA PRO A 83 11.19 -6.10 7.01
C PRO A 83 9.84 -5.39 6.89
N ALA A 84 9.82 -4.06 6.87
CA ALA A 84 8.58 -3.29 6.74
C ALA A 84 7.82 -3.60 5.44
N VAL A 85 8.52 -3.77 4.32
CA VAL A 85 7.91 -4.19 3.06
C VAL A 85 7.31 -5.60 3.17
N ARG A 86 8.03 -6.53 3.80
CA ARG A 86 7.56 -7.92 3.99
C ARG A 86 6.35 -7.98 4.91
N ASP A 87 6.39 -7.28 6.03
CA ASP A 87 5.28 -7.17 6.99
C ASP A 87 4.03 -6.61 6.32
N HIS A 88 4.19 -5.56 5.48
CA HIS A 88 3.09 -5.00 4.71
C HIS A 88 2.42 -6.04 3.79
N TYR A 89 3.21 -6.79 3.03
CA TYR A 89 2.68 -7.82 2.13
C TYR A 89 2.12 -9.04 2.87
N GLU A 90 2.64 -9.36 4.04
CA GLU A 90 2.06 -10.40 4.90
C GLU A 90 0.68 -9.99 5.40
N LEU A 91 0.53 -8.78 5.95
CA LEU A 91 -0.76 -8.22 6.35
C LEU A 91 -1.73 -8.16 5.16
N TYR A 92 -1.25 -7.72 4.00
CA TYR A 92 -2.05 -7.64 2.78
C TYR A 92 -2.55 -9.03 2.37
N GLY A 93 -1.68 -10.04 2.43
CA GLY A 93 -2.02 -11.43 2.17
C GLY A 93 -3.03 -12.02 3.17
N LEU A 94 -2.90 -11.68 4.45
CA LEU A 94 -3.82 -12.12 5.50
C LEU A 94 -5.22 -11.53 5.29
N VAL A 95 -5.33 -10.23 5.00
CA VAL A 95 -6.63 -9.56 4.83
C VAL A 95 -7.31 -9.99 3.52
N TYR A 96 -6.57 -10.13 2.41
CA TYR A 96 -7.12 -10.71 1.18
C TYR A 96 -7.50 -12.17 1.35
N GLY A 97 -6.70 -12.94 2.08
CA GLY A 97 -7.02 -14.33 2.41
C GLY A 97 -8.34 -14.43 3.17
N LEU A 98 -8.55 -13.57 4.17
CA LEU A 98 -9.81 -13.48 4.91
C LEU A 98 -10.98 -13.09 4.00
N ALA A 99 -10.76 -12.17 3.04
CA ALA A 99 -11.79 -11.80 2.07
C ALA A 99 -12.20 -13.00 1.21
N ALA A 100 -11.22 -13.74 0.65
CA ALA A 100 -11.47 -14.90 -0.17
C ALA A 100 -12.16 -16.03 0.60
N GLU A 101 -11.71 -16.31 1.81
CA GLU A 101 -12.35 -17.29 2.71
C GLU A 101 -13.81 -16.96 2.95
N ARG A 102 -14.11 -15.69 3.28
CA ARG A 102 -15.49 -15.24 3.49
C ARG A 102 -16.34 -15.31 2.23
N ALA A 103 -15.79 -14.94 1.09
CA ALA A 103 -16.50 -15.01 -0.19
C ALA A 103 -16.93 -16.46 -0.50
N VAL A 104 -16.04 -17.43 -0.31
CA VAL A 104 -16.33 -18.85 -0.49
C VAL A 104 -17.36 -19.35 0.52
N ARG A 105 -17.18 -19.09 1.82
CA ARG A 105 -18.11 -19.54 2.87
C ARG A 105 -19.51 -18.97 2.73
N ARG A 106 -19.65 -17.81 2.10
CA ARG A 106 -20.96 -17.17 1.83
C ARG A 106 -21.61 -17.67 0.55
N GLY A 107 -20.96 -18.55 -0.20
CA GLY A 107 -21.50 -19.09 -1.44
C GLY A 107 -21.82 -17.98 -2.45
N ALA A 108 -20.88 -17.04 -2.66
CA ALA A 108 -21.10 -15.90 -3.56
C ALA A 108 -21.35 -16.42 -5.00
N SER A 109 -22.62 -16.36 -5.43
CA SER A 109 -23.06 -16.82 -6.75
C SER A 109 -22.34 -16.07 -7.86
N GLY A 110 -21.83 -16.81 -8.87
CA GLY A 110 -21.18 -16.24 -10.05
C GLY A 110 -19.72 -15.77 -9.84
N LEU A 111 -19.19 -15.80 -8.61
CA LEU A 111 -17.82 -15.38 -8.35
C LEU A 111 -16.80 -16.26 -9.08
N ASP A 112 -17.00 -17.54 -9.11
CA ASP A 112 -16.12 -18.50 -9.79
C ASP A 112 -16.04 -18.25 -11.30
N GLU A 113 -17.19 -17.94 -11.93
CA GLU A 113 -17.27 -17.57 -13.35
C GLU A 113 -16.58 -16.23 -13.61
N GLU A 114 -16.83 -15.20 -12.78
CA GLU A 114 -16.21 -13.87 -12.90
C GLU A 114 -14.68 -13.98 -12.77
N LEU A 115 -14.18 -14.67 -11.73
CA LEU A 115 -12.74 -14.87 -11.55
C LEU A 115 -12.13 -15.70 -12.68
N GLY A 116 -12.86 -16.67 -13.22
CA GLY A 116 -12.44 -17.44 -14.38
C GLY A 116 -12.21 -16.59 -15.63
N LYS A 117 -13.14 -15.69 -15.94
CA LYS A 117 -13.01 -14.70 -17.04
C LYS A 117 -11.81 -13.78 -16.85
N LEU A 118 -11.61 -13.26 -15.62
CA LEU A 118 -10.48 -12.39 -15.30
C LEU A 118 -9.14 -13.13 -15.40
N VAL A 119 -9.04 -14.36 -14.92
CA VAL A 119 -7.83 -15.20 -15.07
C VAL A 119 -7.53 -15.48 -16.54
N TYR A 120 -8.55 -15.75 -17.35
CA TYR A 120 -8.38 -15.93 -18.79
C TYR A 120 -7.81 -14.66 -19.44
N ALA A 121 -8.36 -13.48 -19.13
CA ALA A 121 -7.89 -12.20 -19.65
C ALA A 121 -6.44 -11.89 -19.19
N LEU A 122 -6.12 -12.11 -17.91
CA LEU A 122 -4.76 -11.93 -17.36
C LEU A 122 -3.70 -12.79 -18.08
N ARG A 123 -4.08 -13.95 -18.59
CA ARG A 123 -3.16 -14.83 -19.34
C ARG A 123 -2.89 -14.35 -20.76
N ARG A 124 -3.77 -13.54 -21.33
CA ARG A 124 -3.72 -13.15 -22.74
C ARG A 124 -3.16 -11.75 -22.96
N THR A 125 -3.02 -10.94 -21.91
CA THR A 125 -2.46 -9.60 -22.04
C THR A 125 -1.02 -9.55 -21.52
N ASP A 126 -0.15 -8.92 -22.30
CA ASP A 126 1.20 -8.54 -21.90
C ASP A 126 1.34 -7.01 -21.76
N ASP A 127 0.27 -6.24 -22.04
CA ASP A 127 0.23 -4.80 -21.74
C ASP A 127 0.13 -4.59 -20.22
N PRO A 128 1.13 -3.97 -19.59
CA PRO A 128 1.15 -3.76 -18.14
C PRO A 128 -0.02 -2.92 -17.61
N ARG A 129 -0.54 -1.99 -18.41
CA ARG A 129 -1.65 -1.11 -18.01
C ARG A 129 -2.97 -1.88 -18.01
N GLU A 130 -3.21 -2.67 -19.06
CA GLU A 130 -4.36 -3.56 -19.11
C GLU A 130 -4.28 -4.61 -18.00
N PHE A 131 -3.09 -5.18 -17.80
CA PHE A 131 -2.84 -6.14 -16.73
C PHE A 131 -3.18 -5.55 -15.35
N SER A 132 -2.73 -4.33 -15.05
CA SER A 132 -3.06 -3.64 -13.81
C SER A 132 -4.57 -3.46 -13.61
N ARG A 133 -5.31 -3.10 -14.68
CA ARG A 133 -6.77 -2.97 -14.62
C ARG A 133 -7.45 -4.30 -14.29
N LEU A 134 -7.01 -5.39 -14.92
CA LEU A 134 -7.53 -6.74 -14.67
C LEU A 134 -7.23 -7.22 -13.25
N VAL A 135 -6.04 -6.93 -12.73
CA VAL A 135 -5.67 -7.23 -11.33
C VAL A 135 -6.56 -6.49 -10.34
N ILE A 136 -6.81 -5.20 -10.57
CA ILE A 136 -7.72 -4.40 -9.73
C ILE A 136 -9.13 -5.00 -9.78
N ALA A 137 -9.63 -5.38 -10.95
CA ALA A 137 -10.94 -6.00 -11.10
C ALA A 137 -11.00 -7.35 -10.37
N PHE A 138 -9.96 -8.19 -10.49
CA PHE A 138 -9.88 -9.48 -9.79
C PHE A 138 -9.97 -9.33 -8.27
N HIS A 139 -9.17 -8.45 -7.72
CA HIS A 139 -9.19 -8.17 -6.27
C HIS A 139 -10.51 -7.54 -5.85
N GLY A 140 -11.06 -6.63 -6.66
CA GLY A 140 -12.36 -6.00 -6.43
C GLY A 140 -13.51 -6.98 -6.34
N ALA A 141 -13.58 -7.97 -7.23
CA ALA A 141 -14.58 -9.04 -7.22
C ALA A 141 -14.54 -9.85 -5.91
N VAL A 142 -13.35 -10.23 -5.45
CA VAL A 142 -13.18 -10.97 -4.18
C VAL A 142 -13.60 -10.11 -2.97
N ILE A 143 -13.22 -8.83 -2.94
CA ILE A 143 -13.60 -7.91 -1.86
C ILE A 143 -15.13 -7.71 -1.82
N ALA A 144 -15.76 -7.52 -2.97
CA ALA A 144 -17.21 -7.36 -3.07
C ALA A 144 -17.94 -8.61 -2.59
N ALA A 145 -17.49 -9.80 -3.01
CA ALA A 145 -18.05 -11.10 -2.61
C ALA A 145 -17.89 -11.37 -1.10
N ALA A 146 -16.84 -10.84 -0.47
CA ALA A 146 -16.67 -10.91 0.99
C ALA A 146 -17.76 -10.16 1.77
N ARG A 147 -18.47 -9.21 1.15
CA ARG A 147 -19.53 -8.38 1.74
C ARG A 147 -19.16 -7.82 3.12
N SER A 148 -17.97 -7.25 3.24
CA SER A 148 -17.43 -6.71 4.49
C SER A 148 -16.80 -5.34 4.28
N ASN A 149 -17.49 -4.29 4.69
CA ASN A 149 -16.98 -2.93 4.63
C ASN A 149 -15.68 -2.75 5.43
N ARG A 150 -15.51 -3.49 6.54
CA ARG A 150 -14.30 -3.43 7.36
C ARG A 150 -13.08 -3.99 6.59
N ILE A 151 -13.22 -5.14 5.94
CA ILE A 151 -12.16 -5.70 5.08
C ILE A 151 -11.81 -4.72 3.96
N ALA A 152 -12.82 -4.17 3.28
CA ALA A 152 -12.60 -3.20 2.21
C ALA A 152 -11.88 -1.92 2.69
N MET A 153 -12.18 -1.44 3.91
CA MET A 153 -11.50 -0.29 4.50
C MET A 153 -10.02 -0.59 4.81
N VAL A 154 -9.74 -1.73 5.43
CA VAL A 154 -8.37 -2.13 5.76
C VAL A 154 -7.54 -2.33 4.48
N LEU A 155 -8.08 -3.01 3.47
CA LEU A 155 -7.39 -3.19 2.20
C LEU A 155 -7.10 -1.86 1.49
N ARG A 156 -8.02 -0.89 1.55
CA ARG A 156 -7.76 0.46 1.04
C ARG A 156 -6.63 1.17 1.78
N ALA A 157 -6.57 1.02 3.10
CA ALA A 157 -5.49 1.60 3.90
C ALA A 157 -4.12 0.98 3.60
N LEU A 158 -4.09 -0.30 3.21
CA LEU A 158 -2.88 -1.00 2.80
C LEU A 158 -2.51 -0.77 1.32
N THR A 159 -3.33 -0.04 0.54
CA THR A 159 -3.01 0.26 -0.86
C THR A 159 -2.01 1.41 -0.93
N GLY A 160 -1.08 1.36 -1.90
CA GLY A 160 -0.21 2.50 -2.20
C GLY A 160 1.26 2.31 -1.87
N LEU A 161 1.69 1.13 -1.38
CA LEU A 161 3.11 0.85 -1.15
C LEU A 161 3.91 0.78 -2.48
N VAL A 162 3.27 0.44 -3.59
CA VAL A 162 3.93 0.39 -4.90
C VAL A 162 3.32 1.42 -5.84
N PRO A 163 4.10 1.99 -6.77
CA PRO A 163 3.58 2.94 -7.75
C PRO A 163 2.57 2.28 -8.69
N GLY A 164 1.67 3.09 -9.24
CA GLY A 164 0.59 2.60 -10.11
C GLY A 164 1.05 1.92 -11.41
N ASN A 165 2.32 2.10 -11.78
CA ASN A 165 2.96 1.44 -12.94
C ASN A 165 3.86 0.26 -12.51
N PHE A 166 3.57 -0.39 -11.40
CA PHE A 166 4.38 -1.48 -10.84
C PHE A 166 4.70 -2.60 -11.84
N PHE A 167 3.74 -3.04 -12.64
CA PHE A 167 3.95 -4.10 -13.63
C PHE A 167 4.77 -3.65 -14.85
N GLU A 168 4.82 -2.34 -15.14
CA GLU A 168 5.76 -1.77 -16.11
C GLU A 168 7.20 -1.83 -15.57
N LEU A 169 7.39 -1.52 -14.28
CA LEU A 169 8.69 -1.53 -13.61
C LEU A 169 9.20 -2.94 -13.32
N VAL A 170 8.31 -3.89 -13.06
CA VAL A 170 8.63 -5.28 -12.68
C VAL A 170 7.78 -6.27 -13.50
N PRO A 171 8.12 -6.51 -14.78
CA PRO A 171 7.36 -7.46 -15.62
C PRO A 171 7.26 -8.88 -15.03
N ALA A 172 8.30 -9.33 -14.31
CA ALA A 172 8.30 -10.64 -13.63
C ALA A 172 7.18 -10.77 -12.58
N ALA A 173 6.70 -9.66 -12.00
CA ALA A 173 5.58 -9.66 -11.07
C ALA A 173 4.26 -10.07 -11.72
N MET A 174 4.11 -9.89 -13.05
CA MET A 174 2.91 -10.33 -13.79
C MET A 174 2.75 -11.84 -13.71
N GLU A 175 3.83 -12.60 -13.81
CA GLU A 175 3.76 -14.07 -13.74
C GLU A 175 3.38 -14.56 -12.33
N VAL A 176 3.91 -13.93 -11.29
CA VAL A 176 3.50 -14.21 -9.91
C VAL A 176 2.00 -13.96 -9.73
N GLN A 177 1.52 -12.86 -10.28
CA GLN A 177 0.10 -12.49 -10.22
C GLN A 177 -0.77 -13.48 -11.02
N ARG A 178 -0.40 -13.86 -12.25
CA ARG A 178 -1.12 -14.84 -13.08
C ARG A 178 -1.29 -16.15 -12.32
N ARG A 179 -0.20 -16.71 -11.80
CA ARG A 179 -0.22 -17.98 -11.05
C ARG A 179 -1.04 -17.89 -9.78
N GLY A 180 -0.89 -16.79 -9.03
CA GLY A 180 -1.62 -16.55 -7.80
C GLY A 180 -3.12 -16.42 -8.03
N SER A 181 -3.53 -15.56 -8.96
CA SER A 181 -4.94 -15.36 -9.33
C SER A 181 -5.59 -16.69 -9.82
N ALA A 182 -4.87 -17.46 -10.63
CA ALA A 182 -5.36 -18.77 -11.08
C ALA A 182 -5.52 -19.76 -9.93
N ALA A 183 -4.64 -19.73 -8.92
CA ALA A 183 -4.75 -20.59 -7.74
C ALA A 183 -5.96 -20.19 -6.88
N VAL A 184 -6.18 -18.87 -6.65
CA VAL A 184 -7.36 -18.37 -5.96
C VAL A 184 -8.65 -18.77 -6.68
N ALA A 185 -8.75 -18.52 -7.99
CA ALA A 185 -9.94 -18.85 -8.77
C ALA A 185 -10.26 -20.35 -8.74
N ARG A 186 -9.25 -21.22 -8.81
CA ARG A 186 -9.44 -22.69 -8.68
C ARG A 186 -9.98 -23.09 -7.31
N ALA A 187 -9.48 -22.46 -6.22
CA ALA A 187 -9.93 -22.76 -4.89
C ALA A 187 -11.39 -22.28 -4.67
N VAL A 188 -11.73 -21.09 -5.17
CA VAL A 188 -13.10 -20.53 -5.15
C VAL A 188 -14.05 -21.48 -5.91
N LYS A 189 -13.69 -21.93 -7.13
CA LYS A 189 -14.50 -22.86 -7.92
C LYS A 189 -14.75 -24.19 -7.21
N LYS A 190 -13.77 -24.66 -6.40
CA LYS A 190 -13.90 -25.88 -5.60
C LYS A 190 -14.67 -25.68 -4.29
N GLY A 191 -15.05 -24.46 -3.94
CA GLY A 191 -15.62 -24.15 -2.64
C GLY A 191 -14.63 -24.29 -1.47
N ASP A 192 -13.32 -24.35 -1.75
CA ASP A 192 -12.28 -24.54 -0.74
C ASP A 192 -11.82 -23.19 -0.17
N ALA A 193 -12.47 -22.78 0.92
CA ALA A 193 -12.22 -21.50 1.59
C ALA A 193 -10.79 -21.39 2.15
N VAL A 194 -10.25 -22.50 2.68
CA VAL A 194 -8.90 -22.53 3.27
C VAL A 194 -7.84 -22.37 2.19
N GLN A 195 -7.97 -23.12 1.09
CA GLN A 195 -7.05 -22.99 -0.03
C GLN A 195 -7.16 -21.63 -0.75
N ALA A 196 -8.33 -21.04 -0.82
CA ALA A 196 -8.49 -19.67 -1.35
C ALA A 196 -7.70 -18.64 -0.52
N ALA A 197 -7.81 -18.70 0.81
CA ALA A 197 -7.05 -17.86 1.71
C ALA A 197 -5.53 -18.07 1.58
N GLU A 198 -5.09 -19.32 1.56
CA GLU A 198 -3.68 -19.64 1.46
C GLU A 198 -3.08 -19.29 0.09
N ALA A 199 -3.85 -19.39 -0.99
CA ALA A 199 -3.41 -18.95 -2.31
C ALA A 199 -3.11 -17.44 -2.34
N TYR A 200 -3.92 -16.60 -1.67
CA TYR A 200 -3.63 -15.17 -1.51
C TYR A 200 -2.38 -14.93 -0.68
N ARG A 201 -2.23 -15.58 0.47
CA ARG A 201 -1.03 -15.41 1.32
C ARG A 201 0.25 -15.74 0.54
N ARG A 202 0.25 -16.87 -0.19
CA ARG A 202 1.41 -17.25 -1.03
C ARG A 202 1.69 -16.24 -2.14
N MET A 203 0.64 -15.75 -2.81
CA MET A 203 0.78 -14.75 -3.88
C MET A 203 1.41 -13.47 -3.33
N MET A 204 0.92 -12.95 -2.21
CA MET A 204 1.41 -11.70 -1.63
C MET A 204 2.84 -11.84 -1.09
N ARG A 205 3.21 -12.96 -0.46
CA ARG A 205 4.61 -13.20 -0.07
C ARG A 205 5.57 -13.17 -1.26
N ARG A 206 5.19 -13.77 -2.41
CA ARG A 206 6.00 -13.72 -3.63
C ARG A 206 6.04 -12.32 -4.26
N GLN A 207 4.96 -11.55 -4.16
CA GLN A 207 4.98 -10.16 -4.61
C GLN A 207 5.88 -9.30 -3.72
N ALA A 208 5.98 -9.57 -2.41
CA ALA A 208 6.94 -8.92 -1.53
C ALA A 208 8.38 -9.05 -2.05
N ASP A 209 8.78 -10.23 -2.54
CA ASP A 209 10.12 -10.44 -3.10
C ASP A 209 10.38 -9.53 -4.32
N ASN A 210 9.40 -9.39 -5.21
CA ASN A 210 9.48 -8.49 -6.36
C ASN A 210 9.60 -7.02 -5.94
N VAL A 211 8.86 -6.61 -4.91
CA VAL A 211 8.90 -5.22 -4.42
C VAL A 211 10.21 -4.93 -3.69
N VAL A 212 10.70 -5.86 -2.88
CA VAL A 212 12.00 -5.74 -2.23
C VAL A 212 13.11 -5.61 -3.29
N ALA A 213 13.07 -6.43 -4.35
CA ALA A 213 14.04 -6.36 -5.43
C ALA A 213 14.00 -4.98 -6.15
N LEU A 214 12.79 -4.49 -6.48
CA LEU A 214 12.61 -3.16 -7.08
C LEU A 214 13.17 -2.06 -6.17
N PHE A 215 12.80 -2.08 -4.89
CA PHE A 215 13.22 -1.04 -3.94
C PHE A 215 14.72 -1.05 -3.69
N ARG A 216 15.35 -2.24 -3.66
CA ARG A 216 16.83 -2.36 -3.63
C ARG A 216 17.46 -1.78 -4.86
N GLN A 217 16.98 -2.13 -6.05
CA GLN A 217 17.49 -1.62 -7.32
C GLN A 217 17.39 -0.10 -7.41
N ARG A 218 16.32 0.49 -6.89
CA ARG A 218 16.09 1.94 -6.85
C ARG A 218 16.78 2.64 -5.68
N GLY A 219 17.42 1.90 -4.77
CA GLY A 219 18.06 2.47 -3.58
C GLY A 219 17.08 3.12 -2.60
N VAL A 220 15.81 2.69 -2.61
CA VAL A 220 14.76 3.19 -1.71
C VAL A 220 14.87 2.51 -0.33
N LEU A 221 15.34 1.25 -0.28
CA LEU A 221 15.56 0.56 0.99
C LEU A 221 16.82 1.07 1.68
N GLN A 222 16.69 1.39 2.94
CA GLN A 222 17.85 1.62 3.81
C GLN A 222 18.27 0.33 4.51
N HIS A 223 19.57 0.16 4.64
CA HIS A 223 20.13 -0.89 5.46
C HIS A 223 19.93 -0.49 6.93
N ARG A 224 19.09 -1.20 7.67
CA ARG A 224 19.06 -1.08 9.12
C ARG A 224 20.39 -1.62 9.64
N PRO A 225 21.24 -0.82 10.31
CA PRO A 225 22.46 -1.34 10.89
C PRO A 225 22.04 -2.44 11.89
N ARG A 226 22.57 -3.66 11.71
CA ARG A 226 22.39 -4.75 12.69
C ARG A 226 22.95 -4.28 14.02
N GLY A 227 22.10 -4.11 15.04
CA GLY A 227 22.45 -4.12 16.44
C GLY A 227 23.20 -2.89 16.94
N GLY A 228 22.45 -1.81 17.23
CA GLY A 228 22.80 -0.91 18.31
C GLY A 228 21.88 -1.25 19.49
N GLN A 229 22.34 -2.03 20.44
CA GLN A 229 21.73 -2.09 21.76
C GLN A 229 21.70 -0.66 22.28
N SER A 230 20.51 -0.10 22.43
CA SER A 230 20.30 1.14 23.16
C SER A 230 20.71 0.89 24.61
N SER A 231 21.96 1.17 24.93
CA SER A 231 22.39 1.36 26.30
C SER A 231 21.62 2.56 26.87
N HIS A 232 20.53 2.25 27.57
CA HIS A 232 19.93 3.19 28.51
C HIS A 232 20.97 3.42 29.63
N GLY A 233 21.87 4.36 29.38
CA GLY A 233 22.69 4.93 30.43
C GLY A 233 21.78 5.69 31.39
N SER A 234 21.43 5.07 32.49
CA SER A 234 20.83 5.71 33.65
C SER A 234 21.84 6.71 34.20
N LYS A 235 21.73 7.97 33.83
CA LYS A 235 22.35 9.07 34.57
C LYS A 235 21.47 9.33 35.77
N SER A 236 21.90 8.83 36.92
CA SER A 236 21.40 9.26 38.24
C SER A 236 21.60 10.76 38.40
N PRO A 237 20.62 11.52 38.92
CA PRO A 237 20.83 12.92 39.22
C PRO A 237 21.70 13.04 40.47
N SER A 238 22.85 13.68 40.33
CA SER A 238 23.69 14.14 41.45
C SER A 238 22.93 15.11 42.36
N LYS A 239 22.86 14.78 43.64
CA LYS A 239 22.35 15.62 44.69
C LYS A 239 23.21 16.88 44.82
N THR A 240 22.69 18.02 44.42
CA THR A 240 23.26 19.31 44.75
C THR A 240 22.64 19.77 46.07
N SER A 241 23.47 19.81 47.13
CA SER A 241 23.16 20.33 48.45
C SER A 241 22.96 21.84 48.39
N LEU A 242 21.85 22.33 48.95
CA LEU A 242 21.55 23.72 49.19
C LEU A 242 22.39 24.25 50.37
N PRO A 243 22.94 25.48 50.34
CA PRO A 243 23.58 26.11 51.49
C PRO A 243 22.52 26.72 52.41
N SER A 244 22.71 26.47 53.70
CA SER A 244 21.95 27.03 54.82
C SER A 244 22.07 28.55 54.89
N ARG A 245 20.94 29.26 54.85
CA ARG A 245 20.85 30.67 55.22
C ARG A 245 20.60 30.80 56.72
N THR A 246 21.60 31.29 57.44
CA THR A 246 21.47 31.90 58.78
C THR A 246 20.83 33.25 58.65
N ARG A 247 19.85 33.52 59.49
CA ARG A 247 19.35 34.86 59.81
C ARG A 247 20.10 35.47 61.07
N PRO A 248 20.20 36.77 61.15
CA PRO A 248 19.78 37.44 62.33
C PRO A 248 18.43 38.13 62.19
#